data_18546df5dfe51e82a20458ee65cfac49
#
_entry.id   18546df5dfe51e82a20458ee65cfac49
#
_cell.length_a   1.000
_cell.length_b   1.000
_cell.length_c   1.000
_cell.angle_alpha   90.00
_cell.angle_beta   90.00
_cell.angle_gamma   90.00
#
_symmetry.space_group_name_H-M   'P 1'
#
loop_
_entity.id
_entity.type
_entity.pdbx_description
1 polymer ?
#
loop_
_entity_poly.entity_id
_entity_poly.type
_entity_poly.pdbx_seq_one_letter_code
_entity_poly.pdbx_strand_id
1 'polypeptide(L)'
;MNLQHLYFSEGVVFLKRQQRDWKITVIRTSLDKLAYQMIFPYLSIYILALGATVTQLGIVNSLGMIAAGIVGPLTGWFIDRTGPKKIYLIGIGFLAISYLTYGIAHDWMITIIAMVAYWLGFSVSIHSCATVCGNSLANEDRATGMTICETFAAGLLGMAGPMLGAWLVTTFGGVNASGIRPVFFFSLIITACTFIVVWTQLSDKKWRIATLTKPNIFRDLHQVMKGGHHLKRWLLIASVNQVPQAMVFPFSQVFAHEMKGADQFMLGAMVTGSALASIIFAIPLGRLADSVGRKKVLYITIPLFWISNLVLVWSPKPAFLLIAGILQGFHFIGTPITGAMERELVPPEQMGRWLGIARFSRMFINAFLAIIGGMIWDRMGPHYVFLAFIGIDVFLRAPLLISMPETLRLQSGRQIPESLKG
;
A
#
# COMPACT_ATOMS: atom_id res chain seq x y z
N MET A 1 -1.86 3.41 -40.45
CA MET A 1 -2.36 2.34 -39.54
C MET A 1 -2.14 2.84 -38.12
N ASN A 2 -3.22 3.15 -37.37
CA ASN A 2 -3.16 3.92 -36.11
C ASN A 2 -2.46 3.10 -35.02
N LEU A 3 -1.37 3.64 -34.45
CA LEU A 3 -0.64 3.05 -33.30
C LEU A 3 -1.59 2.65 -32.14
N GLN A 4 -2.67 3.41 -31.92
CA GLN A 4 -3.68 3.10 -30.91
C GLN A 4 -4.42 1.77 -31.17
N HIS A 5 -4.70 1.42 -32.43
CA HIS A 5 -5.33 0.15 -32.80
C HIS A 5 -4.40 -1.04 -32.59
N LEU A 6 -3.09 -0.87 -32.80
CA LEU A 6 -2.08 -1.92 -32.55
C LEU A 6 -1.95 -2.20 -31.06
N TYR A 7 -1.83 -1.18 -30.22
CA TYR A 7 -1.72 -1.36 -28.76
C TYR A 7 -2.99 -1.97 -28.14
N PHE A 8 -4.18 -1.59 -28.64
CA PHE A 8 -5.42 -2.16 -28.17
C PHE A 8 -5.60 -3.63 -28.56
N SER A 9 -5.21 -3.98 -29.78
CA SER A 9 -5.24 -5.37 -30.27
C SER A 9 -4.26 -6.27 -29.53
N GLU A 10 -3.03 -5.80 -29.29
CA GLU A 10 -2.02 -6.52 -28.50
C GLU A 10 -2.46 -6.73 -27.05
N GLY A 11 -3.07 -5.74 -26.42
CA GLY A 11 -3.63 -5.85 -25.07
C GLY A 11 -4.74 -6.89 -24.97
N VAL A 12 -5.66 -6.93 -25.94
CA VAL A 12 -6.73 -7.92 -25.99
C VAL A 12 -6.18 -9.33 -26.22
N VAL A 13 -5.20 -9.48 -27.11
CA VAL A 13 -4.52 -10.76 -27.37
C VAL A 13 -3.79 -11.23 -26.10
N PHE A 14 -3.08 -10.32 -25.42
CA PHE A 14 -2.43 -10.62 -24.14
C PHE A 14 -3.45 -11.16 -23.12
N LEU A 15 -4.57 -10.46 -22.88
CA LEU A 15 -5.58 -10.87 -21.93
C LEU A 15 -6.22 -12.22 -22.27
N LYS A 16 -6.45 -12.51 -23.55
CA LYS A 16 -7.06 -13.78 -24.00
C LYS A 16 -6.17 -14.98 -23.70
N ARG A 17 -4.83 -14.87 -23.93
CA ARG A 17 -3.88 -15.97 -23.76
C ARG A 17 -3.56 -16.31 -22.30
N GLN A 18 -3.85 -15.38 -21.34
CA GLN A 18 -3.51 -15.62 -19.94
C GLN A 18 -4.36 -16.72 -19.29
N GLN A 19 -3.73 -17.41 -18.31
CA GLN A 19 -4.39 -18.47 -17.55
C GLN A 19 -5.58 -17.93 -16.73
N ARG A 20 -6.56 -18.81 -16.50
CA ARG A 20 -7.77 -18.49 -15.74
C ARG A 20 -7.45 -17.96 -14.34
N ASP A 21 -6.50 -18.57 -13.63
CA ASP A 21 -6.13 -18.19 -12.26
C ASP A 21 -5.63 -16.75 -12.18
N TRP A 22 -4.85 -16.31 -13.16
CA TRP A 22 -4.41 -14.91 -13.24
C TRP A 22 -5.60 -13.97 -13.46
N LYS A 23 -6.52 -14.28 -14.38
CA LYS A 23 -7.72 -13.46 -14.66
C LYS A 23 -8.57 -13.29 -13.40
N ILE A 24 -8.79 -14.38 -12.66
CA ILE A 24 -9.54 -14.38 -11.40
C ILE A 24 -8.86 -13.50 -10.37
N THR A 25 -7.53 -13.58 -10.26
CA THR A 25 -6.76 -12.77 -9.33
C THR A 25 -6.84 -11.29 -9.68
N VAL A 26 -6.83 -10.92 -10.96
CA VAL A 26 -7.03 -9.54 -11.43
C VAL A 26 -8.42 -9.02 -11.04
N ILE A 27 -9.48 -9.78 -11.32
CA ILE A 27 -10.86 -9.43 -10.95
C ILE A 27 -10.97 -9.24 -9.43
N ARG A 28 -10.44 -10.20 -8.67
CA ARG A 28 -10.41 -10.11 -7.21
C ARG A 28 -9.70 -8.85 -6.70
N THR A 29 -8.52 -8.56 -7.22
CA THR A 29 -7.74 -7.39 -6.79
C THR A 29 -8.47 -6.09 -7.11
N SER A 30 -9.14 -6.03 -8.26
CA SER A 30 -9.96 -4.88 -8.66
C SER A 30 -11.15 -4.64 -7.72
N LEU A 31 -11.87 -5.71 -7.37
CA LEU A 31 -13.01 -5.62 -6.45
C LEU A 31 -12.58 -5.28 -5.02
N ASP A 32 -11.48 -5.84 -4.55
CA ASP A 32 -10.91 -5.54 -3.23
C ASP A 32 -10.48 -4.08 -3.12
N LYS A 33 -9.85 -3.56 -4.18
CA LYS A 33 -9.47 -2.15 -4.24
C LYS A 33 -10.67 -1.23 -4.29
N LEU A 34 -11.71 -1.58 -5.02
CA LEU A 34 -12.97 -0.84 -5.03
C LEU A 34 -13.56 -0.77 -3.61
N ALA A 35 -13.71 -1.91 -2.94
CA ALA A 35 -14.25 -2.00 -1.59
C ALA A 35 -13.45 -1.16 -0.59
N TYR A 36 -12.12 -1.26 -0.63
CA TYR A 36 -11.25 -0.50 0.27
C TYR A 36 -11.28 1.00 -0.01
N GLN A 37 -11.22 1.40 -1.27
CA GLN A 37 -11.18 2.82 -1.64
C GLN A 37 -12.51 3.54 -1.38
N MET A 38 -13.64 2.83 -1.34
CA MET A 38 -14.90 3.39 -0.87
C MET A 38 -14.86 3.79 0.61
N ILE A 39 -14.13 3.03 1.42
CA ILE A 39 -14.03 3.21 2.87
C ILE A 39 -12.92 4.20 3.22
N PHE A 40 -11.80 4.15 2.51
CA PHE A 40 -10.55 4.81 2.88
C PHE A 40 -10.69 6.29 3.25
N PRO A 41 -11.43 7.14 2.51
CA PRO A 41 -11.60 8.54 2.89
C PRO A 41 -12.29 8.76 4.23
N TYR A 42 -13.09 7.80 4.67
CA TYR A 42 -13.99 7.95 5.83
C TYR A 42 -13.57 7.14 7.05
N LEU A 43 -12.65 6.17 6.91
CA LEU A 43 -12.31 5.21 7.95
C LEU A 43 -11.83 5.88 9.24
N SER A 44 -10.90 6.82 9.15
CA SER A 44 -10.38 7.53 10.33
C SER A 44 -11.45 8.42 10.95
N ILE A 45 -12.24 9.12 10.14
CA ILE A 45 -13.34 9.97 10.61
C ILE A 45 -14.40 9.12 11.30
N TYR A 46 -14.71 7.93 10.78
CA TYR A 46 -15.65 7.00 11.40
C TYR A 46 -15.23 6.57 12.80
N ILE A 47 -13.95 6.24 12.97
CA ILE A 47 -13.40 5.83 14.28
C ILE A 47 -13.51 6.98 15.28
N LEU A 48 -13.23 8.22 14.87
CA LEU A 48 -13.42 9.41 15.72
C LEU A 48 -14.90 9.67 16.03
N ALA A 49 -15.80 9.50 15.05
CA ALA A 49 -17.24 9.63 15.24
C ALA A 49 -17.84 8.59 16.21
N LEU A 50 -17.13 7.48 16.45
CA LEU A 50 -17.45 6.49 17.49
C LEU A 50 -16.87 6.84 18.87
N GLY A 51 -16.33 8.05 19.04
CA GLY A 51 -15.85 8.57 20.32
C GLY A 51 -14.36 8.37 20.60
N ALA A 52 -13.55 7.95 19.60
CA ALA A 52 -12.11 7.88 19.77
C ALA A 52 -11.47 9.28 19.80
N THR A 53 -10.41 9.46 20.59
CA THR A 53 -9.46 10.56 20.40
C THR A 53 -8.52 10.26 19.22
N VAL A 54 -7.76 11.26 18.76
CA VAL A 54 -6.82 11.04 17.67
C VAL A 54 -5.64 10.15 18.11
N THR A 55 -5.25 10.21 19.39
CA THR A 55 -4.29 9.24 19.96
C THR A 55 -4.85 7.81 19.91
N GLN A 56 -6.13 7.62 20.25
CA GLN A 56 -6.78 6.30 20.19
C GLN A 56 -6.89 5.80 18.74
N LEU A 57 -7.15 6.65 17.76
CA LEU A 57 -7.06 6.32 16.33
C LEU A 57 -5.65 5.81 15.98
N GLY A 58 -4.61 6.48 16.50
CA GLY A 58 -3.22 6.01 16.36
C GLY A 58 -3.01 4.61 16.94
N ILE A 59 -3.57 4.32 18.11
CA ILE A 59 -3.51 2.99 18.76
C ILE A 59 -4.24 1.94 17.91
N VAL A 60 -5.43 2.23 17.41
CA VAL A 60 -6.20 1.33 16.53
C VAL A 60 -5.36 0.93 15.30
N ASN A 61 -4.76 1.91 14.60
CA ASN A 61 -3.89 1.65 13.46
C ASN A 61 -2.63 0.85 13.85
N SER A 62 -2.01 1.20 14.99
CA SER A 62 -0.81 0.55 15.50
C SER A 62 -1.01 -0.95 15.74
N LEU A 63 -2.09 -1.33 16.41
CA LEU A 63 -2.39 -2.74 16.71
C LEU A 63 -2.60 -3.56 15.43
N GLY A 64 -3.25 -2.98 14.43
CA GLY A 64 -3.39 -3.60 13.11
C GLY A 64 -2.04 -3.83 12.42
N MET A 65 -1.16 -2.81 12.42
CA MET A 65 0.16 -2.88 11.81
C MET A 65 1.05 -3.92 12.51
N ILE A 66 1.03 -3.99 13.85
CA ILE A 66 1.76 -5.00 14.61
C ILE A 66 1.30 -6.40 14.22
N ALA A 67 -0.02 -6.65 14.17
CA ALA A 67 -0.57 -7.93 13.78
C ALA A 67 -0.12 -8.35 12.37
N ALA A 68 -0.15 -7.44 11.40
CA ALA A 68 0.33 -7.69 10.04
C ALA A 68 1.84 -7.97 9.99
N GLY A 69 2.62 -7.24 10.80
CA GLY A 69 4.07 -7.42 10.91
C GLY A 69 4.45 -8.81 11.40
N ILE A 70 3.72 -9.34 12.38
CA ILE A 70 3.96 -10.69 12.93
C ILE A 70 3.53 -11.78 11.94
N VAL A 71 2.38 -11.63 11.29
CA VAL A 71 1.81 -12.69 10.44
C VAL A 71 2.43 -12.70 9.04
N GLY A 72 2.93 -11.56 8.55
CA GLY A 72 3.49 -11.45 7.22
C GLY A 72 4.56 -12.50 6.87
N PRO A 73 5.62 -12.68 7.67
CA PRO A 73 6.65 -13.70 7.44
C PRO A 73 6.11 -15.14 7.49
N LEU A 74 5.08 -15.39 8.28
CA LEU A 74 4.49 -16.73 8.43
C LEU A 74 3.59 -17.10 7.23
N THR A 75 3.01 -16.11 6.56
CA THR A 75 2.05 -16.34 5.47
C THR A 75 2.68 -17.12 4.32
N GLY A 76 3.90 -16.78 3.92
CA GLY A 76 4.63 -17.51 2.87
C GLY A 76 4.80 -18.99 3.20
N TRP A 77 5.22 -19.30 4.43
CA TRP A 77 5.39 -20.67 4.90
C TRP A 77 4.07 -21.47 4.91
N PHE A 78 2.95 -20.82 5.27
CA PHE A 78 1.63 -21.44 5.19
C PHE A 78 1.18 -21.68 3.74
N ILE A 79 1.44 -20.73 2.82
CA ILE A 79 1.13 -20.87 1.38
C ILE A 79 1.84 -22.10 0.81
N ASP A 80 3.11 -22.28 1.14
CA ASP A 80 3.92 -23.41 0.65
C ASP A 80 3.38 -24.78 1.10
N ARG A 81 2.79 -24.85 2.30
CA ARG A 81 2.25 -26.09 2.87
C ARG A 81 0.82 -26.39 2.44
N THR A 82 -0.05 -25.39 2.48
CA THR A 82 -1.50 -25.57 2.31
C THR A 82 -1.99 -25.23 0.91
N GLY A 83 -1.17 -24.51 0.15
CA GLY A 83 -1.50 -23.97 -1.16
C GLY A 83 -2.07 -22.56 -1.07
N PRO A 84 -1.89 -21.74 -2.12
CA PRO A 84 -2.23 -20.32 -2.10
C PRO A 84 -3.74 -20.07 -2.02
N LYS A 85 -4.59 -20.91 -2.63
CA LYS A 85 -6.05 -20.73 -2.62
C LYS A 85 -6.63 -20.72 -1.21
N LYS A 86 -6.26 -21.68 -0.36
CA LYS A 86 -6.77 -21.76 1.02
C LYS A 86 -6.37 -20.55 1.84
N ILE A 87 -5.11 -20.15 1.74
CA ILE A 87 -4.60 -18.98 2.46
C ILE A 87 -5.24 -17.69 1.92
N TYR A 88 -5.50 -17.62 0.61
CA TYR A 88 -6.18 -16.49 0.00
C TYR A 88 -7.62 -16.33 0.53
N LEU A 89 -8.38 -17.43 0.60
CA LEU A 89 -9.74 -17.44 1.16
C LEU A 89 -9.75 -17.02 2.64
N ILE A 90 -8.78 -17.47 3.43
CA ILE A 90 -8.62 -17.03 4.83
C ILE A 90 -8.39 -15.52 4.88
N GLY A 91 -7.54 -14.97 4.00
CA GLY A 91 -7.29 -13.53 3.93
C GLY A 91 -8.56 -12.73 3.58
N ILE A 92 -9.32 -13.17 2.58
CA ILE A 92 -10.60 -12.55 2.19
C ILE A 92 -11.63 -12.67 3.34
N GLY A 93 -11.65 -13.80 4.05
CA GLY A 93 -12.49 -14.00 5.23
C GLY A 93 -12.20 -13.00 6.34
N PHE A 94 -10.93 -12.73 6.63
CA PHE A 94 -10.54 -11.67 7.58
C PHE A 94 -10.98 -10.28 7.13
N LEU A 95 -10.92 -9.96 5.82
CA LEU A 95 -11.43 -8.70 5.30
C LEU A 95 -12.95 -8.60 5.47
N ALA A 96 -13.70 -9.67 5.20
CA ALA A 96 -15.13 -9.72 5.42
C ALA A 96 -15.51 -9.52 6.91
N ILE A 97 -14.79 -10.20 7.82
CA ILE A 97 -14.93 -10.01 9.27
C ILE A 97 -14.65 -8.56 9.64
N SER A 98 -13.61 -7.96 9.09
CA SER A 98 -13.28 -6.56 9.34
C SER A 98 -14.43 -5.62 8.96
N TYR A 99 -14.94 -5.72 7.74
CA TYR A 99 -16.03 -4.86 7.27
C TYR A 99 -17.33 -5.08 8.04
N LEU A 100 -17.65 -6.33 8.37
CA LEU A 100 -18.78 -6.63 9.24
C LEU A 100 -18.61 -5.98 10.62
N THR A 101 -17.43 -6.14 11.23
CA THR A 101 -17.14 -5.58 12.56
C THR A 101 -17.21 -4.07 12.56
N TYR A 102 -16.68 -3.38 11.52
CA TYR A 102 -16.87 -1.93 11.38
C TYR A 102 -18.36 -1.56 11.21
N GLY A 103 -19.10 -2.31 10.40
CA GLY A 103 -20.52 -2.05 10.16
C GLY A 103 -21.39 -2.13 11.42
N ILE A 104 -21.06 -3.00 12.37
CA ILE A 104 -21.80 -3.19 13.63
C ILE A 104 -21.17 -2.47 14.83
N ALA A 105 -20.03 -1.79 14.65
CA ALA A 105 -19.34 -1.12 15.74
C ALA A 105 -20.19 0.02 16.34
N HIS A 106 -20.34 0.03 17.65
CA HIS A 106 -21.00 1.10 18.40
C HIS A 106 -20.02 1.93 19.24
N ASP A 107 -18.83 1.42 19.42
CA ASP A 107 -17.74 2.02 20.19
C ASP A 107 -16.43 1.87 19.42
N TRP A 108 -15.51 2.81 19.61
CA TRP A 108 -14.21 2.81 18.96
C TRP A 108 -13.35 1.58 19.33
N MET A 109 -13.51 0.99 20.52
CA MET A 109 -12.75 -0.20 20.92
C MET A 109 -13.03 -1.40 20.01
N ILE A 110 -14.27 -1.54 19.54
CA ILE A 110 -14.65 -2.59 18.58
C ILE A 110 -13.88 -2.42 17.27
N THR A 111 -13.56 -1.19 16.88
CA THR A 111 -12.79 -0.91 15.68
C THR A 111 -11.34 -1.42 15.73
N ILE A 112 -10.79 -1.70 16.92
CA ILE A 112 -9.50 -2.36 17.10
C ILE A 112 -9.54 -3.76 16.47
N ILE A 113 -10.58 -4.54 16.80
CA ILE A 113 -10.77 -5.89 16.24
C ILE A 113 -10.93 -5.82 14.72
N ALA A 114 -11.72 -4.86 14.24
CA ALA A 114 -11.92 -4.63 12.82
C ALA A 114 -10.61 -4.26 12.10
N MET A 115 -9.81 -3.37 12.68
CA MET A 115 -8.52 -2.94 12.11
C MET A 115 -7.49 -4.08 12.10
N VAL A 116 -7.41 -4.85 13.18
CA VAL A 116 -6.54 -6.04 13.25
C VAL A 116 -6.95 -7.04 12.18
N ALA A 117 -8.24 -7.37 12.06
CA ALA A 117 -8.75 -8.26 11.03
C ALA A 117 -8.45 -7.73 9.62
N TYR A 118 -8.61 -6.42 9.38
CA TYR A 118 -8.26 -5.80 8.11
C TYR A 118 -6.78 -6.02 7.74
N TRP A 119 -5.87 -5.67 8.65
CA TRP A 119 -4.44 -5.79 8.38
C TRP A 119 -3.97 -7.24 8.24
N LEU A 120 -4.55 -8.19 8.98
CA LEU A 120 -4.33 -9.62 8.79
C LEU A 120 -4.81 -10.07 7.42
N GLY A 121 -6.04 -9.74 7.06
CA GLY A 121 -6.63 -10.07 5.76
C GLY A 121 -5.83 -9.48 4.60
N PHE A 122 -5.46 -8.22 4.69
CA PHE A 122 -4.62 -7.53 3.69
C PHE A 122 -3.25 -8.20 3.55
N SER A 123 -2.56 -8.47 4.68
CA SER A 123 -1.23 -9.10 4.68
C SER A 123 -1.26 -10.49 4.04
N VAL A 124 -2.23 -11.31 4.41
CA VAL A 124 -2.40 -12.67 3.89
C VAL A 124 -2.78 -12.66 2.40
N SER A 125 -3.67 -11.77 2.01
CA SER A 125 -4.16 -11.68 0.63
C SER A 125 -3.09 -11.22 -0.35
N ILE A 126 -2.27 -10.23 0.01
CA ILE A 126 -1.24 -9.70 -0.89
C ILE A 126 -0.16 -10.74 -1.21
N HIS A 127 0.22 -11.59 -0.24
CA HIS A 127 1.18 -12.67 -0.48
C HIS A 127 0.59 -13.78 -1.36
N SER A 128 -0.68 -14.13 -1.13
CA SER A 128 -1.38 -15.12 -1.94
C SER A 128 -1.56 -14.62 -3.39
N CYS A 129 -1.91 -13.34 -3.56
CA CYS A 129 -2.00 -12.69 -4.87
C CYS A 129 -0.67 -12.76 -5.63
N ALA A 130 0.42 -12.34 -5.00
CA ALA A 130 1.75 -12.36 -5.61
C ALA A 130 2.18 -13.79 -6.02
N THR A 131 1.86 -14.80 -5.20
CA THR A 131 2.16 -16.20 -5.49
C THR A 131 1.36 -16.73 -6.67
N VAL A 132 0.04 -16.47 -6.72
CA VAL A 132 -0.81 -16.91 -7.83
C VAL A 132 -0.41 -16.21 -9.13
N CYS A 133 -0.26 -14.88 -9.11
CA CYS A 133 0.17 -14.12 -10.29
C CYS A 133 1.53 -14.58 -10.81
N GLY A 134 2.53 -14.71 -9.91
CA GLY A 134 3.89 -15.09 -10.30
C GLY A 134 3.98 -16.48 -10.92
N ASN A 135 3.13 -17.43 -10.50
CA ASN A 135 3.15 -18.81 -11.01
C ASN A 135 2.15 -19.08 -12.16
N SER A 136 1.17 -18.20 -12.36
CA SER A 136 0.17 -18.34 -13.44
C SER A 136 0.60 -17.65 -14.73
N LEU A 137 1.66 -16.86 -14.70
CA LEU A 137 2.18 -16.12 -15.85
C LEU A 137 3.41 -16.80 -16.44
N ALA A 138 3.49 -16.86 -17.80
CA ALA A 138 4.72 -17.22 -18.49
C ALA A 138 5.82 -16.21 -18.16
N ASN A 139 7.09 -16.63 -18.24
CA ASN A 139 8.22 -15.76 -17.91
C ASN A 139 8.24 -14.46 -18.73
N GLU A 140 7.88 -14.56 -20.01
CA GLU A 140 7.79 -13.44 -20.96
C GLU A 140 6.72 -12.43 -20.57
N ASP A 141 5.62 -12.89 -19.98
CA ASP A 141 4.44 -12.10 -19.62
C ASP A 141 4.44 -11.64 -18.16
N ARG A 142 5.38 -12.12 -17.34
CA ARG A 142 5.34 -11.95 -15.88
C ARG A 142 5.38 -10.50 -15.45
N ALA A 143 6.28 -9.69 -16.03
CA ALA A 143 6.37 -8.28 -15.69
C ALA A 143 5.09 -7.53 -16.05
N THR A 144 4.60 -7.70 -17.27
CA THR A 144 3.37 -7.06 -17.76
C THR A 144 2.15 -7.52 -16.96
N GLY A 145 2.01 -8.84 -16.74
CA GLY A 145 0.86 -9.39 -16.02
C GLY A 145 0.82 -9.00 -14.54
N MET A 146 1.97 -8.89 -13.87
CA MET A 146 2.02 -8.39 -12.50
C MET A 146 1.70 -6.90 -12.43
N THR A 147 2.20 -6.10 -13.37
CA THR A 147 1.88 -4.66 -13.46
C THR A 147 0.37 -4.44 -13.67
N ILE A 148 -0.26 -5.22 -14.54
CA ILE A 148 -1.72 -5.16 -14.76
C ILE A 148 -2.47 -5.53 -13.46
N CYS A 149 -2.04 -6.57 -12.76
CA CYS A 149 -2.70 -7.00 -11.53
C CYS A 149 -2.55 -5.97 -10.40
N GLU A 150 -1.37 -5.40 -10.22
CA GLU A 150 -1.08 -4.50 -9.10
C GLU A 150 -1.48 -3.05 -9.37
N THR A 151 -1.27 -2.57 -10.60
CA THR A 151 -1.41 -1.14 -10.93
C THR A 151 -2.69 -0.86 -11.71
N PHE A 152 -2.97 -1.61 -12.77
CA PHE A 152 -4.09 -1.30 -13.67
C PHE A 152 -5.43 -1.75 -13.09
N ALA A 153 -5.50 -2.96 -12.60
CA ALA A 153 -6.71 -3.47 -11.96
C ALA A 153 -7.05 -2.70 -10.68
N ALA A 154 -6.03 -2.34 -9.90
CA ALA A 154 -6.20 -1.50 -8.72
C ALA A 154 -6.55 -0.04 -9.09
N GLY A 155 -6.05 0.48 -10.23
CA GLY A 155 -6.24 1.87 -10.65
C GLY A 155 -7.64 2.18 -11.13
N LEU A 156 -8.16 1.45 -12.10
CA LEU A 156 -9.45 1.78 -12.75
C LEU A 156 -10.64 1.73 -11.79
N LEU A 157 -10.86 0.61 -11.11
CA LEU A 157 -11.97 0.48 -10.17
C LEU A 157 -11.66 1.19 -8.84
N GLY A 158 -10.39 1.21 -8.42
CA GLY A 158 -9.98 1.93 -7.23
C GLY A 158 -10.25 3.44 -7.29
N MET A 159 -10.15 4.07 -8.48
CA MET A 159 -10.49 5.49 -8.67
C MET A 159 -11.98 5.79 -8.53
N ALA A 160 -12.84 4.85 -8.91
CA ALA A 160 -14.29 5.01 -8.74
C ALA A 160 -14.73 4.86 -7.27
N GLY A 161 -13.97 4.10 -6.48
CA GLY A 161 -14.30 3.78 -5.09
C GLY A 161 -14.58 5.01 -4.22
N PRO A 162 -13.68 6.00 -4.12
CA PRO A 162 -13.90 7.16 -3.26
C PRO A 162 -15.14 7.97 -3.63
N MET A 163 -15.46 8.10 -4.92
CA MET A 163 -16.65 8.80 -5.39
C MET A 163 -17.94 8.01 -5.11
N LEU A 164 -17.91 6.70 -5.27
CA LEU A 164 -19.00 5.81 -4.87
C LEU A 164 -19.22 5.87 -3.35
N GLY A 165 -18.14 5.89 -2.59
CA GLY A 165 -18.18 6.09 -1.13
C GLY A 165 -18.82 7.44 -0.77
N ALA A 166 -18.44 8.53 -1.46
CA ALA A 166 -19.01 9.86 -1.25
C ALA A 166 -20.52 9.88 -1.53
N TRP A 167 -20.93 9.27 -2.62
CA TRP A 167 -22.34 9.17 -2.98
C TRP A 167 -23.13 8.38 -1.92
N LEU A 168 -22.61 7.24 -1.45
CA LEU A 168 -23.24 6.44 -0.40
C LEU A 168 -23.35 7.26 0.90
N VAL A 169 -22.25 7.86 1.37
CA VAL A 169 -22.23 8.66 2.59
C VAL A 169 -23.26 9.79 2.51
N THR A 170 -23.38 10.47 1.35
CA THR A 170 -24.39 11.51 1.16
C THR A 170 -25.80 10.96 1.27
N THR A 171 -26.07 9.83 0.64
CA THR A 171 -27.40 9.20 0.59
C THR A 171 -27.86 8.76 2.00
N PHE A 172 -26.93 8.35 2.85
CA PHE A 172 -27.24 7.83 4.19
C PHE A 172 -27.02 8.84 5.34
N GLY A 173 -26.91 10.13 5.05
CA GLY A 173 -26.96 11.17 6.09
C GLY A 173 -25.64 11.90 6.37
N GLY A 174 -24.64 11.77 5.50
CA GLY A 174 -23.42 12.59 5.54
C GLY A 174 -22.28 11.99 6.37
N VAL A 175 -21.26 12.83 6.67
CA VAL A 175 -20.02 12.41 7.31
C VAL A 175 -20.22 12.30 8.84
N ASN A 176 -20.88 11.23 9.25
CA ASN A 176 -21.11 10.85 10.65
C ASN A 176 -21.11 9.32 10.79
N ALA A 177 -21.15 8.79 12.00
CA ALA A 177 -21.08 7.35 12.21
C ALA A 177 -22.21 6.58 11.50
N SER A 178 -23.44 7.10 11.50
CA SER A 178 -24.60 6.45 10.86
C SER A 178 -24.52 6.52 9.33
N GLY A 179 -24.09 7.64 8.76
CA GLY A 179 -23.99 7.85 7.33
C GLY A 179 -22.80 7.10 6.69
N ILE A 180 -21.72 6.89 7.43
CA ILE A 180 -20.55 6.13 6.94
C ILE A 180 -20.77 4.62 7.07
N ARG A 181 -21.51 4.15 8.07
CA ARG A 181 -21.73 2.72 8.35
C ARG A 181 -22.18 1.89 7.16
N PRO A 182 -23.12 2.33 6.30
CA PRO A 182 -23.54 1.58 5.10
C PRO A 182 -22.40 1.26 4.13
N VAL A 183 -21.37 2.11 4.03
CA VAL A 183 -20.22 1.87 3.15
C VAL A 183 -19.50 0.57 3.52
N PHE A 184 -19.42 0.25 4.81
CA PHE A 184 -18.83 -1.01 5.28
C PHE A 184 -19.67 -2.22 4.86
N PHE A 185 -20.99 -2.14 4.91
CA PHE A 185 -21.88 -3.22 4.45
C PHE A 185 -21.81 -3.43 2.95
N PHE A 186 -21.74 -2.36 2.14
CA PHE A 186 -21.51 -2.48 0.70
C PHE A 186 -20.16 -3.13 0.40
N SER A 187 -19.09 -2.74 1.12
CA SER A 187 -17.78 -3.35 0.99
C SER A 187 -17.78 -4.82 1.44
N LEU A 188 -18.56 -5.17 2.45
CA LEU A 188 -18.77 -6.56 2.87
C LEU A 188 -19.42 -7.38 1.75
N ILE A 189 -20.44 -6.86 1.07
CA ILE A 189 -21.11 -7.53 -0.06
C ILE A 189 -20.10 -7.76 -1.19
N ILE A 190 -19.33 -6.75 -1.58
CA ILE A 190 -18.30 -6.87 -2.60
C ILE A 190 -17.28 -7.95 -2.21
N THR A 191 -16.84 -7.95 -0.94
CA THR A 191 -15.87 -8.92 -0.42
C THR A 191 -16.46 -10.34 -0.38
N ALA A 192 -17.74 -10.50 -0.04
CA ALA A 192 -18.42 -11.79 -0.10
C ALA A 192 -18.53 -12.32 -1.55
N CYS A 193 -18.85 -11.45 -2.50
CA CYS A 193 -18.83 -11.80 -3.93
C CYS A 193 -17.41 -12.23 -4.35
N THR A 194 -16.40 -11.49 -3.92
CA THR A 194 -14.99 -11.81 -4.17
C THR A 194 -14.60 -13.16 -3.58
N PHE A 195 -15.07 -13.46 -2.37
CA PHE A 195 -14.85 -14.77 -1.73
C PHE A 195 -15.44 -15.90 -2.56
N ILE A 196 -16.70 -15.77 -3.01
CA ILE A 196 -17.38 -16.75 -3.85
C ILE A 196 -16.63 -16.95 -5.18
N VAL A 197 -16.20 -15.87 -5.83
CA VAL A 197 -15.44 -15.94 -7.09
C VAL A 197 -14.12 -16.71 -6.88
N VAL A 198 -13.35 -16.41 -5.84
CA VAL A 198 -12.09 -17.11 -5.57
C VAL A 198 -12.35 -18.57 -5.17
N TRP A 199 -13.37 -18.83 -4.36
CA TRP A 199 -13.71 -20.18 -3.92
C TRP A 199 -14.09 -21.09 -5.08
N THR A 200 -14.94 -20.60 -5.99
CA THR A 200 -15.48 -21.40 -7.10
C THR A 200 -14.58 -21.45 -8.33
N GLN A 201 -13.82 -20.38 -8.59
CA GLN A 201 -13.14 -20.19 -9.87
C GLN A 201 -11.62 -20.37 -9.81
N LEU A 202 -10.98 -20.13 -8.66
CA LEU A 202 -9.53 -20.30 -8.54
C LEU A 202 -9.17 -21.78 -8.40
N SER A 203 -8.11 -22.22 -9.10
CA SER A 203 -7.67 -23.62 -9.03
C SER A 203 -6.95 -23.95 -7.71
N ASP A 204 -7.03 -25.22 -7.28
CA ASP A 204 -6.30 -25.73 -6.11
C ASP A 204 -4.85 -26.13 -6.42
N LYS A 205 -4.23 -25.55 -7.45
CA LYS A 205 -2.85 -25.86 -7.83
C LYS A 205 -1.90 -25.54 -6.69
N LYS A 206 -1.13 -26.55 -6.29
CA LYS A 206 0.01 -26.39 -5.37
C LYS A 206 1.26 -26.31 -6.21
N TRP A 207 1.91 -25.18 -6.22
CA TRP A 207 3.25 -25.07 -6.79
C TRP A 207 4.25 -25.53 -5.73
N ARG A 208 5.01 -26.61 -6.02
CA ARG A 208 6.12 -27.03 -5.14
C ARG A 208 7.20 -25.94 -5.18
N ILE A 209 7.25 -25.15 -4.12
CA ILE A 209 8.38 -24.29 -3.82
C ILE A 209 9.32 -25.10 -2.92
N ALA A 210 10.63 -24.95 -3.11
CA ALA A 210 11.64 -25.61 -2.31
C ALA A 210 11.33 -25.47 -0.82
N THR A 211 11.59 -26.54 -0.06
CA THR A 211 11.36 -26.63 1.39
C THR A 211 12.00 -25.47 2.13
N LEU A 212 11.25 -24.40 2.32
CA LEU A 212 11.68 -23.29 3.15
C LEU A 212 11.65 -23.73 4.61
N THR A 213 12.77 -23.61 5.28
CA THR A 213 12.85 -23.73 6.73
C THR A 213 11.89 -22.73 7.38
N LYS A 214 11.27 -23.12 8.50
CA LYS A 214 10.38 -22.22 9.25
C LYS A 214 11.06 -20.87 9.49
N PRO A 215 10.44 -19.73 9.12
CA PRO A 215 11.06 -18.43 9.28
C PRO A 215 11.34 -18.17 10.77
N ASN A 216 12.55 -17.73 11.07
CA ASN A 216 12.94 -17.31 12.41
C ASN A 216 13.37 -15.84 12.33
N ILE A 217 12.44 -14.95 12.68
CA ILE A 217 12.60 -13.49 12.55
C ILE A 217 13.88 -13.01 13.26
N PHE A 218 14.18 -13.53 14.45
CA PHE A 218 15.37 -13.10 15.21
C PHE A 218 16.68 -13.56 14.55
N ARG A 219 16.73 -14.80 14.07
CA ARG A 219 17.91 -15.32 13.35
C ARG A 219 18.12 -14.60 12.05
N ASP A 220 17.05 -14.35 11.30
CA ASP A 220 17.10 -13.68 10.00
C ASP A 220 17.48 -12.20 10.18
N LEU A 221 16.95 -11.51 11.21
CA LEU A 221 17.34 -10.16 11.57
C LEU A 221 18.84 -10.08 11.91
N HIS A 222 19.34 -11.03 12.74
CA HIS A 222 20.75 -11.07 13.08
C HIS A 222 21.65 -11.27 11.85
N GLN A 223 21.25 -12.10 10.88
CA GLN A 223 21.99 -12.32 9.64
C GLN A 223 21.99 -11.08 8.73
N VAL A 224 20.85 -10.38 8.60
CA VAL A 224 20.79 -9.13 7.84
C VAL A 224 21.60 -8.03 8.53
N MET A 225 21.57 -7.98 9.86
CA MET A 225 22.41 -7.03 10.63
C MET A 225 23.91 -7.30 10.52
N LYS A 226 24.33 -8.51 10.17
CA LYS A 226 25.73 -8.84 9.82
C LYS A 226 26.07 -8.47 8.37
N GLY A 227 25.09 -8.30 7.50
CA GLY A 227 25.24 -7.96 6.08
C GLY A 227 25.58 -6.48 5.89
N GLY A 228 26.82 -6.09 5.85
CA GLY A 228 27.38 -4.80 5.43
C GLY A 228 26.67 -3.48 5.81
N HIS A 229 27.40 -2.38 5.80
CA HIS A 229 26.91 -1.05 6.20
C HIS A 229 25.77 -0.52 5.31
N HIS A 230 25.78 -0.87 4.02
CA HIS A 230 24.76 -0.42 3.05
C HIS A 230 23.39 -1.04 3.30
N LEU A 231 23.32 -2.32 3.68
CA LEU A 231 22.05 -2.99 3.99
C LEU A 231 21.37 -2.42 5.23
N LYS A 232 22.14 -2.09 6.27
CA LYS A 232 21.58 -1.46 7.49
C LYS A 232 21.00 -0.07 7.21
N ARG A 233 21.74 0.76 6.45
CA ARG A 233 21.25 2.08 6.02
C ARG A 233 20.00 1.96 5.17
N TRP A 234 19.99 0.99 4.25
CA TRP A 234 18.84 0.76 3.38
C TRP A 234 17.61 0.30 4.17
N LEU A 235 17.79 -0.57 5.17
CA LEU A 235 16.69 -0.98 6.05
C LEU A 235 16.05 0.23 6.75
N LEU A 236 16.88 1.17 7.23
CA LEU A 236 16.38 2.40 7.85
C LEU A 236 15.65 3.29 6.84
N ILE A 237 16.22 3.52 5.65
CA ILE A 237 15.57 4.28 4.57
C ILE A 237 14.23 3.65 4.20
N ALA A 238 14.19 2.34 3.96
CA ALA A 238 12.99 1.62 3.60
C ALA A 238 11.91 1.68 4.70
N SER A 239 12.33 1.72 5.98
CA SER A 239 11.42 1.86 7.11
C SER A 239 10.85 3.28 7.21
N VAL A 240 11.69 4.30 7.06
CA VAL A 240 11.26 5.71 7.11
C VAL A 240 10.41 6.08 5.88
N ASN A 241 10.64 5.46 4.72
CA ASN A 241 9.82 5.67 3.52
C ASN A 241 8.33 5.32 3.73
N GLN A 242 8.01 4.52 4.73
CA GLN A 242 6.63 4.13 5.05
C GLN A 242 5.97 5.00 6.14
N VAL A 243 6.69 5.96 6.72
CA VAL A 243 6.16 6.88 7.76
C VAL A 243 4.86 7.58 7.35
N PRO A 244 4.65 7.97 6.08
CA PRO A 244 3.37 8.52 5.63
C PRO A 244 2.16 7.63 5.89
N GLN A 245 2.32 6.31 5.85
CA GLN A 245 1.24 5.35 6.16
C GLN A 245 0.77 5.45 7.62
N ALA A 246 1.65 5.87 8.51
CA ALA A 246 1.39 5.99 9.93
C ALA A 246 0.99 7.41 10.35
N MET A 247 1.67 8.43 9.81
CA MET A 247 1.54 9.82 10.28
C MET A 247 0.82 10.76 9.32
N VAL A 248 0.64 10.40 8.04
CA VAL A 248 -0.01 11.30 7.07
C VAL A 248 -1.39 10.78 6.69
N PHE A 249 -1.46 9.60 6.10
CA PHE A 249 -2.72 9.11 5.52
C PHE A 249 -3.88 8.94 6.52
N PRO A 250 -3.68 8.40 7.73
CA PRO A 250 -4.78 8.31 8.70
C PRO A 250 -5.30 9.67 9.15
N PHE A 251 -4.43 10.67 9.21
CA PHE A 251 -4.76 11.99 9.75
C PHE A 251 -5.16 13.01 8.68
N SER A 252 -4.74 12.83 7.42
CA SER A 252 -5.01 13.81 6.35
C SER A 252 -6.49 14.00 6.06
N GLN A 253 -7.28 12.92 6.09
CA GLN A 253 -8.72 12.98 5.84
C GLN A 253 -9.45 13.61 7.04
N VAL A 254 -9.01 13.31 8.27
CA VAL A 254 -9.52 13.94 9.50
C VAL A 254 -9.23 15.43 9.49
N PHE A 255 -7.98 15.81 9.14
CA PHE A 255 -7.59 17.22 9.05
C PHE A 255 -8.39 17.98 8.00
N ALA A 256 -8.58 17.39 6.82
CA ALA A 256 -9.37 17.98 5.76
C ALA A 256 -10.83 18.20 6.19
N HIS A 257 -11.42 17.23 6.90
CA HIS A 257 -12.80 17.32 7.37
C HIS A 257 -12.95 18.29 8.55
N GLU A 258 -12.23 18.06 9.64
CA GLU A 258 -12.41 18.80 10.90
C GLU A 258 -11.86 20.23 10.84
N MET A 259 -10.67 20.39 10.21
CA MET A 259 -9.97 21.69 10.23
C MET A 259 -10.25 22.56 9.00
N LYS A 260 -10.64 21.97 7.87
CA LYS A 260 -10.86 22.68 6.60
C LYS A 260 -12.29 22.58 6.09
N GLY A 261 -13.18 21.87 6.77
CA GLY A 261 -14.58 21.74 6.40
C GLY A 261 -14.80 20.98 5.09
N ALA A 262 -13.92 20.02 4.76
CA ALA A 262 -14.10 19.19 3.57
C ALA A 262 -15.36 18.33 3.73
N ASP A 263 -16.22 18.38 2.72
CA ASP A 263 -17.36 17.48 2.62
C ASP A 263 -16.95 16.10 2.08
N GLN A 264 -17.90 15.18 2.01
CA GLN A 264 -17.67 13.81 1.56
C GLN A 264 -17.13 13.75 0.11
N PHE A 265 -17.57 14.63 -0.78
CA PHE A 265 -17.10 14.65 -2.16
C PHE A 265 -15.67 15.18 -2.26
N MET A 266 -15.32 16.20 -1.46
CA MET A 266 -13.94 16.71 -1.42
C MET A 266 -12.98 15.65 -0.86
N LEU A 267 -13.37 14.92 0.20
CA LEU A 267 -12.58 13.81 0.74
C LEU A 267 -12.37 12.70 -0.32
N GLY A 268 -13.44 12.34 -1.03
CA GLY A 268 -13.37 11.41 -2.14
C GLY A 268 -12.49 11.92 -3.29
N ALA A 269 -12.62 13.20 -3.66
CA ALA A 269 -11.86 13.84 -4.73
C ALA A 269 -10.35 13.88 -4.44
N MET A 270 -9.95 14.13 -3.19
CA MET A 270 -8.54 14.08 -2.77
C MET A 270 -7.93 12.70 -3.06
N VAL A 271 -8.62 11.62 -2.69
CA VAL A 271 -8.13 10.26 -2.90
C VAL A 271 -8.15 9.87 -4.39
N THR A 272 -9.21 10.22 -5.11
CA THR A 272 -9.29 10.02 -6.57
C THR A 272 -8.20 10.81 -7.30
N GLY A 273 -7.96 12.07 -6.92
CA GLY A 273 -6.90 12.91 -7.47
C GLY A 273 -5.50 12.32 -7.24
N SER A 274 -5.26 11.77 -6.06
CA SER A 274 -4.02 11.05 -5.73
C SER A 274 -3.82 9.82 -6.63
N ALA A 275 -4.87 9.02 -6.83
CA ALA A 275 -4.83 7.84 -7.69
C ALA A 275 -4.61 8.22 -9.16
N LEU A 276 -5.29 9.26 -9.66
CA LEU A 276 -5.11 9.79 -11.02
C LEU A 276 -3.68 10.27 -11.26
N ALA A 277 -3.12 11.08 -10.35
CA ALA A 277 -1.75 11.54 -10.44
C ALA A 277 -0.77 10.37 -10.49
N SER A 278 -0.98 9.36 -9.62
CA SER A 278 -0.14 8.16 -9.60
C SER A 278 -0.16 7.43 -10.95
N ILE A 279 -1.33 7.26 -11.57
CA ILE A 279 -1.46 6.54 -12.84
C ILE A 279 -0.84 7.34 -14.00
N ILE A 280 -1.14 8.63 -14.08
CA ILE A 280 -0.67 9.50 -15.18
C ILE A 280 0.87 9.61 -15.14
N PHE A 281 1.45 9.83 -13.97
CA PHE A 281 2.87 10.11 -13.83
C PHE A 281 3.74 8.88 -13.55
N ALA A 282 3.17 7.71 -13.20
CA ALA A 282 3.96 6.51 -12.88
C ALA A 282 4.83 6.06 -14.06
N ILE A 283 4.28 5.99 -15.29
CA ILE A 283 5.03 5.55 -16.46
C ILE A 283 6.11 6.57 -16.87
N PRO A 284 5.82 7.87 -17.02
CA PRO A 284 6.85 8.86 -17.34
C PRO A 284 7.97 8.92 -16.31
N LEU A 285 7.65 8.96 -15.01
CA LEU A 285 8.65 9.03 -13.95
C LEU A 285 9.40 7.71 -13.76
N GLY A 286 8.74 6.57 -14.00
CA GLY A 286 9.41 5.27 -14.03
C GLY A 286 10.47 5.20 -15.13
N ARG A 287 10.12 5.59 -16.37
CA ARG A 287 11.08 5.66 -17.49
C ARG A 287 12.21 6.64 -17.22
N LEU A 288 11.89 7.79 -16.62
CA LEU A 288 12.90 8.76 -16.22
C LEU A 288 13.86 8.15 -15.19
N ALA A 289 13.35 7.40 -14.21
CA ALA A 289 14.17 6.70 -13.21
C ALA A 289 15.08 5.63 -13.84
N ASP A 290 14.61 4.96 -14.89
CA ASP A 290 15.40 3.99 -15.65
C ASP A 290 16.49 4.65 -16.52
N SER A 291 16.31 5.89 -16.95
CA SER A 291 17.25 6.60 -17.84
C SER A 291 18.25 7.47 -17.10
N VAL A 292 17.79 8.28 -16.14
CA VAL A 292 18.65 9.26 -15.46
C VAL A 292 19.12 8.83 -14.06
N GLY A 293 18.49 7.81 -13.49
CA GLY A 293 18.80 7.27 -12.18
C GLY A 293 17.64 7.30 -11.19
N ARG A 294 17.59 6.30 -10.31
CA ARG A 294 16.53 6.09 -9.30
C ARG A 294 16.45 7.25 -8.30
N LYS A 295 17.59 7.64 -7.75
CA LYS A 295 17.69 8.73 -6.75
C LYS A 295 17.21 10.07 -7.28
N LYS A 296 17.54 10.41 -8.54
CA LYS A 296 17.17 11.69 -9.13
C LYS A 296 15.66 11.87 -9.18
N VAL A 297 14.92 10.81 -9.50
CA VAL A 297 13.46 10.88 -9.52
C VAL A 297 12.88 10.94 -8.10
N LEU A 298 13.48 10.26 -7.13
CA LEU A 298 13.08 10.40 -5.73
C LEU A 298 13.30 11.83 -5.21
N TYR A 299 14.34 12.54 -5.65
CA TYR A 299 14.56 13.95 -5.30
C TYR A 299 13.48 14.90 -5.87
N ILE A 300 12.69 14.46 -6.85
CA ILE A 300 11.53 15.19 -7.36
C ILE A 300 10.26 14.80 -6.61
N THR A 301 10.01 13.49 -6.47
CA THR A 301 8.75 13.00 -5.90
C THR A 301 8.62 13.25 -4.40
N ILE A 302 9.73 13.23 -3.65
CA ILE A 302 9.73 13.47 -2.21
C ILE A 302 9.35 14.92 -1.85
N PRO A 303 9.97 15.97 -2.42
CA PRO A 303 9.56 17.35 -2.15
C PRO A 303 8.11 17.65 -2.59
N LEU A 304 7.62 17.06 -3.68
CA LEU A 304 6.22 17.22 -4.09
C LEU A 304 5.26 16.67 -3.02
N PHE A 305 5.63 15.59 -2.35
CA PHE A 305 4.85 15.07 -1.23
C PHE A 305 4.96 15.96 0.02
N TRP A 306 6.09 16.61 0.29
CA TRP A 306 6.18 17.64 1.34
C TRP A 306 5.28 18.83 1.04
N ILE A 307 5.32 19.33 -0.20
CA ILE A 307 4.45 20.41 -0.66
C ILE A 307 2.99 20.03 -0.51
N SER A 308 2.61 18.79 -0.80
CA SER A 308 1.27 18.29 -0.56
C SER A 308 0.81 18.51 0.88
N ASN A 309 1.65 18.14 1.86
CA ASN A 309 1.34 18.32 3.29
C ASN A 309 1.31 19.79 3.71
N LEU A 310 2.19 20.63 3.15
CA LEU A 310 2.17 22.07 3.38
C LEU A 310 0.89 22.70 2.81
N VAL A 311 0.50 22.32 1.59
CA VAL A 311 -0.77 22.77 0.99
C VAL A 311 -1.96 22.32 1.82
N LEU A 312 -1.96 21.08 2.32
CA LEU A 312 -3.02 20.59 3.22
C LEU A 312 -3.14 21.46 4.46
N VAL A 313 -2.01 21.76 5.13
CA VAL A 313 -1.96 22.53 6.38
C VAL A 313 -2.39 23.99 6.16
N TRP A 314 -1.86 24.65 5.13
CA TRP A 314 -2.06 26.08 4.91
C TRP A 314 -3.14 26.43 3.87
N SER A 315 -3.91 25.44 3.37
CA SER A 315 -4.99 25.71 2.42
C SER A 315 -5.98 26.74 2.98
N PRO A 316 -6.22 27.85 2.27
CA PRO A 316 -7.17 28.88 2.73
C PRO A 316 -8.63 28.51 2.43
N LYS A 317 -8.87 27.60 1.49
CA LYS A 317 -10.20 27.16 1.04
C LYS A 317 -10.19 25.64 0.78
N PRO A 318 -11.34 24.96 0.97
CA PRO A 318 -11.43 23.50 0.70
C PRO A 318 -10.99 23.10 -0.71
N ALA A 319 -11.17 23.93 -1.73
CA ALA A 319 -10.75 23.63 -3.11
C ALA A 319 -9.24 23.34 -3.25
N PHE A 320 -8.38 23.93 -2.41
CA PHE A 320 -6.94 23.64 -2.42
C PHE A 320 -6.60 22.25 -1.90
N LEU A 321 -7.53 21.62 -1.17
CA LEU A 321 -7.35 20.24 -0.70
C LEU A 321 -7.26 19.24 -1.86
N LEU A 322 -7.91 19.54 -3.00
CA LEU A 322 -7.76 18.73 -4.21
C LEU A 322 -6.32 18.74 -4.72
N ILE A 323 -5.65 19.89 -4.68
CA ILE A 323 -4.24 20.02 -5.05
C ILE A 323 -3.37 19.21 -4.09
N ALA A 324 -3.64 19.31 -2.78
CA ALA A 324 -2.96 18.48 -1.79
C ALA A 324 -3.15 16.98 -2.09
N GLY A 325 -4.38 16.54 -2.40
CA GLY A 325 -4.69 15.16 -2.78
C GLY A 325 -3.92 14.71 -4.02
N ILE A 326 -3.92 15.49 -5.09
CA ILE A 326 -3.16 15.20 -6.33
C ILE A 326 -1.68 15.03 -6.03
N LEU A 327 -1.09 15.95 -5.26
CA LEU A 327 0.33 15.89 -4.87
C LEU A 327 0.66 14.70 -3.97
N GLN A 328 -0.30 14.20 -3.16
CA GLN A 328 -0.12 12.95 -2.40
C GLN A 328 0.15 11.74 -3.30
N GLY A 329 -0.33 11.75 -4.53
CA GLY A 329 -0.09 10.70 -5.53
C GLY A 329 1.40 10.44 -5.80
N PHE A 330 2.26 11.46 -5.67
CA PHE A 330 3.70 11.31 -5.91
C PHE A 330 4.39 10.40 -4.87
N HIS A 331 3.84 10.26 -3.66
CA HIS A 331 4.31 9.26 -2.71
C HIS A 331 4.17 7.83 -3.27
N PHE A 332 3.04 7.51 -3.88
CA PHE A 332 2.78 6.20 -4.45
C PHE A 332 3.66 5.90 -5.67
N ILE A 333 4.09 6.93 -6.42
CA ILE A 333 5.05 6.79 -7.53
C ILE A 333 6.46 6.49 -7.00
N GLY A 334 6.87 7.09 -5.89
CA GLY A 334 8.16 6.83 -5.25
C GLY A 334 8.32 5.40 -4.71
N THR A 335 7.23 4.75 -4.36
CA THR A 335 7.24 3.40 -3.75
C THR A 335 7.84 2.33 -4.66
N PRO A 336 7.41 2.13 -5.92
CA PRO A 336 8.03 1.15 -6.82
C PRO A 336 9.48 1.48 -7.17
N ILE A 337 9.85 2.77 -7.26
CA ILE A 337 11.24 3.20 -7.50
C ILE A 337 12.13 2.78 -6.33
N THR A 338 11.67 2.99 -5.10
CA THR A 338 12.35 2.52 -3.88
C THR A 338 12.46 0.99 -3.86
N GLY A 339 11.41 0.28 -4.28
CA GLY A 339 11.42 -1.17 -4.42
C GLY A 339 12.40 -1.70 -5.47
N ALA A 340 12.62 -0.96 -6.57
CA ALA A 340 13.65 -1.29 -7.56
C ALA A 340 15.05 -1.15 -6.96
N MET A 341 15.33 -0.05 -6.27
CA MET A 341 16.60 0.14 -5.55
C MET A 341 16.85 -0.98 -4.52
N GLU A 342 15.81 -1.42 -3.82
CA GLU A 342 15.90 -2.53 -2.87
C GLU A 342 16.38 -3.83 -3.52
N ARG A 343 15.85 -4.16 -4.70
CA ARG A 343 16.24 -5.35 -5.48
C ARG A 343 17.65 -5.25 -6.08
N GLU A 344 18.11 -4.03 -6.35
CA GLU A 344 19.45 -3.76 -6.88
C GLU A 344 20.54 -3.83 -5.79
N LEU A 345 20.19 -3.47 -4.55
CA LEU A 345 21.12 -3.45 -3.40
C LEU A 345 21.23 -4.78 -2.67
N VAL A 346 20.16 -5.57 -2.66
CA VAL A 346 20.10 -6.83 -1.89
C VAL A 346 20.49 -8.01 -2.79
N PRO A 347 21.43 -8.87 -2.37
CA PRO A 347 21.77 -10.09 -3.11
C PRO A 347 20.54 -10.99 -3.31
N PRO A 348 20.37 -11.61 -4.51
CA PRO A 348 19.20 -12.45 -4.81
C PRO A 348 18.98 -13.56 -3.80
N GLU A 349 20.06 -14.18 -3.28
CA GLU A 349 20.03 -15.28 -2.31
C GLU A 349 19.47 -14.86 -0.94
N GLN A 350 19.55 -13.57 -0.62
CA GLN A 350 19.10 -12.99 0.64
C GLN A 350 17.74 -12.26 0.50
N MET A 351 17.24 -12.09 -0.72
CA MET A 351 16.06 -11.27 -1.01
C MET A 351 14.83 -11.72 -0.21
N GLY A 352 14.56 -13.01 -0.11
CA GLY A 352 13.40 -13.52 0.63
C GLY A 352 13.44 -13.18 2.13
N ARG A 353 14.63 -13.35 2.75
CA ARG A 353 14.85 -12.99 4.17
C ARG A 353 14.76 -11.48 4.37
N TRP A 354 15.37 -10.72 3.46
CA TRP A 354 15.35 -9.28 3.46
C TRP A 354 13.93 -8.73 3.44
N LEU A 355 13.10 -9.16 2.50
CA LEU A 355 11.71 -8.69 2.37
C LEU A 355 10.90 -8.97 3.65
N GLY A 356 11.11 -10.12 4.28
CA GLY A 356 10.48 -10.45 5.57
C GLY A 356 10.87 -9.49 6.68
N ILE A 357 12.17 -9.22 6.84
CA ILE A 357 12.71 -8.34 7.88
C ILE A 357 12.34 -6.90 7.62
N ALA A 358 12.50 -6.43 6.39
CA ALA A 358 12.16 -5.07 6.01
C ALA A 358 10.67 -4.78 6.24
N ARG A 359 9.79 -5.75 5.95
CA ARG A 359 8.36 -5.64 6.22
C ARG A 359 8.06 -5.61 7.71
N PHE A 360 8.66 -6.49 8.48
CA PHE A 360 8.54 -6.52 9.94
C PHE A 360 8.97 -5.18 10.55
N SER A 361 10.17 -4.70 10.20
CA SER A 361 10.72 -3.42 10.70
C SER A 361 9.81 -2.24 10.33
N ARG A 362 9.35 -2.18 9.08
CA ARG A 362 8.42 -1.14 8.60
C ARG A 362 7.12 -1.13 9.41
N MET A 363 6.50 -2.28 9.64
CA MET A 363 5.24 -2.36 10.38
C MET A 363 5.40 -1.96 11.84
N PHE A 364 6.49 -2.37 12.49
CA PHE A 364 6.78 -2.00 13.87
C PHE A 364 7.05 -0.50 14.03
N ILE A 365 7.91 0.07 13.20
CA ILE A 365 8.20 1.52 13.25
C ILE A 365 6.94 2.33 12.98
N ASN A 366 6.14 1.94 12.00
CA ASN A 366 4.87 2.60 11.70
C ASN A 366 3.87 2.50 12.83
N ALA A 367 3.81 1.37 13.54
CA ALA A 367 2.95 1.22 14.69
C ALA A 367 3.27 2.24 15.80
N PHE A 368 4.56 2.43 16.11
CA PHE A 368 4.97 3.46 17.07
C PHE A 368 4.67 4.87 16.58
N LEU A 369 4.95 5.15 15.32
CA LEU A 369 4.74 6.47 14.74
C LEU A 369 3.26 6.83 14.60
N ALA A 370 2.37 5.86 14.42
CA ALA A 370 0.92 6.10 14.44
C ALA A 370 0.44 6.62 15.81
N ILE A 371 0.93 6.05 16.90
CA ILE A 371 0.63 6.51 18.25
C ILE A 371 1.22 7.90 18.49
N ILE A 372 2.50 8.09 18.13
CA ILE A 372 3.19 9.38 18.27
C ILE A 372 2.46 10.46 17.46
N GLY A 373 2.02 10.17 16.23
CA GLY A 373 1.24 11.09 15.41
C GLY A 373 -0.05 11.52 16.09
N GLY A 374 -0.80 10.59 16.69
CA GLY A 374 -1.99 10.88 17.47
C GLY A 374 -1.69 11.72 18.71
N MET A 375 -0.62 11.41 19.46
CA MET A 375 -0.19 12.18 20.63
C MET A 375 0.22 13.62 20.26
N ILE A 376 0.91 13.80 19.13
CA ILE A 376 1.27 15.13 18.62
C ILE A 376 -0.02 15.92 18.32
N TRP A 377 -0.98 15.29 17.65
CA TRP A 377 -2.26 15.91 17.33
C TRP A 377 -2.99 16.41 18.59
N ASP A 378 -3.18 15.52 19.58
CA ASP A 378 -3.97 15.83 20.78
C ASP A 378 -3.27 16.82 21.73
N ARG A 379 -1.92 16.84 21.78
CA ARG A 379 -1.16 17.68 22.72
C ARG A 379 -0.64 18.98 22.13
N MET A 380 -0.18 18.94 20.87
CA MET A 380 0.48 20.08 20.23
C MET A 380 -0.43 20.74 19.19
N GLY A 381 -1.32 19.96 18.57
CA GLY A 381 -2.26 20.40 17.56
C GLY A 381 -2.11 19.70 16.21
N PRO A 382 -3.18 19.73 15.39
CA PRO A 382 -3.29 18.96 14.15
C PRO A 382 -2.19 19.25 13.12
N HIS A 383 -1.77 20.49 12.98
CA HIS A 383 -0.76 20.92 12.00
C HIS A 383 0.61 20.28 12.24
N TYR A 384 0.95 20.07 13.51
CA TYR A 384 2.29 19.60 13.90
C TYR A 384 2.54 18.15 13.50
N VAL A 385 1.52 17.32 13.27
CA VAL A 385 1.69 15.95 12.78
C VAL A 385 2.34 15.94 11.40
N PHE A 386 1.86 16.80 10.50
CA PHE A 386 2.39 16.92 9.13
C PHE A 386 3.78 17.58 9.12
N LEU A 387 3.99 18.58 9.95
CA LEU A 387 5.30 19.23 10.10
C LEU A 387 6.33 18.28 10.72
N ALA A 388 5.95 17.48 11.72
CA ALA A 388 6.82 16.46 12.30
C ALA A 388 7.20 15.39 11.27
N PHE A 389 6.22 14.94 10.44
CA PHE A 389 6.53 14.07 9.32
C PHE A 389 7.56 14.68 8.36
N ILE A 390 7.35 15.93 7.93
CA ILE A 390 8.31 16.63 7.04
C ILE A 390 9.68 16.74 7.73
N GLY A 391 9.72 17.05 9.02
CA GLY A 391 10.96 17.09 9.81
C GLY A 391 11.69 15.75 9.80
N ILE A 392 11.02 14.64 10.09
CA ILE A 392 11.59 13.29 10.01
C ILE A 392 12.15 13.02 8.61
N ASP A 393 11.42 13.40 7.58
CA ASP A 393 11.80 13.16 6.21
C ASP A 393 13.02 13.98 5.77
N VAL A 394 13.04 15.27 6.12
CA VAL A 394 14.11 16.21 5.77
C VAL A 394 15.39 15.90 6.57
N PHE A 395 15.27 15.65 7.88
CA PHE A 395 16.45 15.50 8.76
C PHE A 395 16.95 14.06 8.87
N LEU A 396 16.14 13.06 8.56
CA LEU A 396 16.54 11.66 8.65
C LEU A 396 16.57 10.97 7.28
N ARG A 397 15.45 10.93 6.52
CA ARG A 397 15.39 10.18 5.26
C ARG A 397 16.22 10.83 4.15
N ALA A 398 16.13 12.14 3.97
CA ALA A 398 16.83 12.81 2.87
C ALA A 398 18.37 12.70 3.00
N PRO A 399 19.01 12.95 4.16
CA PRO A 399 20.45 12.75 4.32
C PRO A 399 20.89 11.30 4.11
N LEU A 400 20.09 10.33 4.62
CA LEU A 400 20.36 8.92 4.42
C LEU A 400 20.28 8.55 2.92
N LEU A 401 19.30 9.04 2.21
CA LEU A 401 19.14 8.80 0.77
C LEU A 401 20.28 9.47 -0.02
N ILE A 402 20.72 10.66 0.38
CA ILE A 402 21.87 11.35 -0.24
C ILE A 402 23.15 10.53 -0.08
N SER A 403 23.37 9.92 1.09
CA SER A 403 24.56 9.11 1.38
C SER A 403 24.62 7.76 0.65
N MET A 404 23.49 7.29 0.06
CA MET A 404 23.46 6.04 -0.72
C MET A 404 23.98 6.25 -2.14
N PRO A 405 24.66 5.25 -2.74
CA PRO A 405 25.05 5.31 -4.15
C PRO A 405 23.85 5.27 -5.08
N GLU A 406 23.99 5.78 -6.32
CA GLU A 406 23.01 5.57 -7.37
C GLU A 406 23.02 4.09 -7.80
N THR A 407 21.88 3.41 -7.63
CA THR A 407 21.82 1.94 -7.80
C THR A 407 21.80 1.50 -9.25
N LEU A 408 21.29 2.34 -10.16
CA LEU A 408 21.27 2.04 -11.60
C LEU A 408 22.68 1.75 -12.16
N ARG A 409 23.70 2.46 -11.68
CA ARG A 409 25.10 2.27 -12.09
C ARG A 409 25.74 0.99 -11.54
N LEU A 410 25.22 0.46 -10.43
CA LEU A 410 25.74 -0.77 -9.83
C LEU A 410 25.40 -2.01 -10.68
N GLN A 411 24.28 -2.01 -11.39
CA GLN A 411 23.92 -3.09 -12.31
C GLN A 411 24.81 -3.09 -13.56
N SER A 412 25.15 -1.93 -14.10
CA SER A 412 26.02 -1.82 -15.28
C SER A 412 27.43 -2.40 -15.01
N GLY A 413 27.92 -2.29 -13.78
CA GLY A 413 29.21 -2.87 -13.36
C GLY A 413 29.18 -4.39 -13.12
N ARG A 414 28.01 -5.00 -12.87
CA ARG A 414 27.86 -6.45 -12.66
C ARG A 414 27.69 -7.24 -13.97
N GLN A 415 27.37 -6.56 -15.07
CA GLN A 415 27.18 -7.21 -16.38
C GLN A 415 28.45 -7.31 -17.23
N ILE A 416 29.60 -6.83 -16.76
CA ILE A 416 30.90 -7.08 -17.43
C ILE A 416 31.37 -8.47 -16.96
N PRO A 417 31.32 -9.51 -17.81
CA PRO A 417 31.83 -10.82 -17.45
C PRO A 417 33.30 -10.70 -17.07
N GLU A 418 33.73 -11.37 -16.01
CA GLU A 418 35.13 -11.43 -15.58
C GLU A 418 36.07 -11.96 -16.68
N SER A 419 35.53 -12.60 -17.70
CA SER A 419 36.28 -13.07 -18.89
C SER A 419 36.83 -11.97 -19.82
N LEU A 420 36.51 -10.68 -19.56
CA LEU A 420 37.01 -9.53 -20.34
C LEU A 420 37.91 -8.59 -19.49
N LYS A 421 38.31 -8.99 -18.29
CA LYS A 421 39.39 -8.36 -17.53
C LYS A 421 40.71 -9.12 -17.74
N GLY A 422 41.12 -9.22 -19.01
CA GLY A 422 42.43 -9.67 -19.42
C GLY A 422 43.25 -8.53 -19.93
#